data_ded1e91caaf872b3056ca6ed240a828b
#
_entry.id   ded1e91caaf872b3056ca6ed240a828b
#
_cell.length_a   1.000
_cell.length_b   1.000
_cell.length_c   1.000
_cell.angle_alpha   90.00
_cell.angle_beta   90.00
_cell.angle_gamma   90.00
#
_symmetry.space_group_name_H-M   'P 1'
#
loop_
_entity.id
_entity.type
_entity.pdbx_description
1 polymer ?
#
loop_
_entity_poly.entity_id
_entity_poly.type
_entity_poly.pdbx_seq_one_letter_code
_entity_poly.pdbx_strand_id
1 'polypeptide(L)'
;MQYKGKRDLQERTAKFGEIVIVFCKTLERNVISSPLINQLVRSATSIGANYMEANSASSRKDFTNKIFICKKEAEETKHWLRMLSSCFPDKKEELRKLWKEAQELTM
;
A
#
# COMPACT_ATOMS: atom_id res chain seq x y z
N MET A 1 21.35 -8.62 19.37
CA MET A 1 19.94 -8.89 19.25
C MET A 1 19.44 -8.82 17.83
N GLN A 2 18.59 -9.74 17.49
CA GLN A 2 18.06 -9.77 16.14
C GLN A 2 17.08 -8.63 15.93
N TYR A 3 17.33 -7.86 14.90
CA TYR A 3 16.43 -6.77 14.55
C TYR A 3 15.33 -7.28 13.63
N LYS A 4 14.23 -7.65 14.22
CA LYS A 4 13.12 -8.24 13.48
C LYS A 4 12.23 -7.22 12.80
N GLY A 5 12.08 -6.04 13.41
CA GLY A 5 11.17 -5.03 12.89
C GLY A 5 11.44 -4.67 11.46
N LYS A 6 12.70 -4.52 11.09
CA LYS A 6 13.08 -4.16 9.73
C LYS A 6 12.66 -5.23 8.73
N ARG A 7 12.95 -6.48 9.04
CA ARG A 7 12.59 -7.59 8.16
C ARG A 7 11.08 -7.79 8.11
N ASP A 8 10.44 -7.68 9.28
CA ASP A 8 9.00 -7.86 9.37
C ASP A 8 8.27 -6.82 8.53
N LEU A 9 8.71 -5.58 8.55
CA LEU A 9 8.08 -4.52 7.78
C LEU A 9 8.32 -4.69 6.29
N GLN A 10 9.50 -5.15 5.90
CA GLN A 10 9.78 -5.38 4.49
C GLN A 10 8.85 -6.46 3.95
N GLU A 11 8.73 -7.55 4.68
CA GLU A 11 7.83 -8.64 4.28
C GLU A 11 6.37 -8.21 4.36
N ARG A 12 6.00 -7.48 5.40
CA ARG A 12 4.63 -7.04 5.59
C ARG A 12 4.18 -6.10 4.48
N THR A 13 5.05 -5.16 4.09
CA THR A 13 4.69 -4.20 3.04
C THR A 13 4.62 -4.88 1.67
N ALA A 14 5.50 -5.85 1.41
CA ALA A 14 5.44 -6.62 0.17
C ALA A 14 4.15 -7.43 0.12
N LYS A 15 3.81 -8.07 1.22
CA LYS A 15 2.59 -8.88 1.31
C LYS A 15 1.35 -8.03 1.08
N PHE A 16 1.34 -6.82 1.63
CA PHE A 16 0.23 -5.92 1.43
C PHE A 16 0.02 -5.63 -0.05
N GLY A 17 1.11 -5.33 -0.76
CA GLY A 17 1.02 -5.09 -2.20
C GLY A 17 0.47 -6.28 -2.95
N GLU A 18 0.93 -7.48 -2.59
CA GLU A 18 0.45 -8.71 -3.24
C GLU A 18 -1.04 -8.93 -2.99
N ILE A 19 -1.48 -8.70 -1.76
CA ILE A 19 -2.90 -8.87 -1.42
C ILE A 19 -3.76 -7.88 -2.21
N VAL A 20 -3.29 -6.64 -2.34
CA VAL A 20 -4.01 -5.63 -3.13
C VAL A 20 -4.11 -6.07 -4.59
N ILE A 21 -3.03 -6.60 -5.17
CA ILE A 21 -3.04 -7.08 -6.55
C ILE A 21 -4.10 -8.16 -6.72
N VAL A 22 -4.08 -9.15 -5.83
CA VAL A 22 -5.04 -10.26 -5.91
C VAL A 22 -6.48 -9.75 -5.77
N PHE A 23 -6.70 -8.84 -4.82
CA PHE A 23 -8.02 -8.25 -4.65
C PHE A 23 -8.47 -7.52 -5.91
N CYS A 24 -7.59 -6.72 -6.50
CA CYS A 24 -7.93 -5.94 -7.69
C CYS A 24 -8.27 -6.81 -8.89
N LYS A 25 -7.73 -8.03 -8.94
CA LYS A 25 -8.06 -8.96 -10.02
C LYS A 25 -9.51 -9.42 -9.95
N THR A 26 -10.17 -9.24 -8.82
CA THR A 26 -11.58 -9.63 -8.67
C THR A 26 -12.53 -8.49 -9.01
N LEU A 27 -12.03 -7.29 -9.27
CA LEU A 27 -12.87 -6.12 -9.50
C LEU A 27 -13.21 -5.95 -10.97
N GLU A 28 -14.46 -5.60 -11.23
CA GLU A 28 -14.89 -5.31 -12.59
C GLU A 28 -14.32 -3.99 -13.06
N ARG A 29 -13.74 -3.99 -14.25
CA ARG A 29 -13.15 -2.78 -14.82
C ARG A 29 -14.09 -2.12 -15.80
N ASN A 30 -14.18 -0.81 -15.70
CA ASN A 30 -14.93 0.00 -16.66
C ASN A 30 -14.23 1.37 -16.71
N VAL A 31 -14.84 2.30 -17.43
CA VAL A 31 -14.21 3.60 -17.66
C VAL A 31 -14.02 4.39 -16.35
N ILE A 32 -14.86 4.12 -15.35
CA ILE A 32 -14.76 4.79 -14.05
C ILE A 32 -13.78 4.06 -13.14
N SER A 33 -13.92 2.74 -13.00
CA SER A 33 -13.15 1.99 -12.02
C SER A 33 -11.71 1.76 -12.44
N SER A 34 -11.43 1.63 -13.75
CA SER A 34 -10.08 1.30 -14.20
C SER A 34 -9.01 2.28 -13.72
N PRO A 35 -9.17 3.60 -13.87
CA PRO A 35 -8.12 4.50 -13.39
C PRO A 35 -7.95 4.45 -11.88
N LEU A 36 -9.03 4.21 -11.12
CA LEU A 36 -8.94 4.10 -9.67
C LEU A 36 -8.21 2.85 -9.25
N ILE A 37 -8.49 1.72 -9.92
CA ILE A 37 -7.80 0.47 -9.64
C ILE A 37 -6.32 0.61 -9.95
N ASN A 38 -5.98 1.26 -11.08
CA ASN A 38 -4.58 1.47 -11.45
C ASN A 38 -3.84 2.27 -10.38
N GLN A 39 -4.47 3.32 -9.86
CA GLN A 39 -3.85 4.14 -8.82
C GLN A 39 -3.69 3.36 -7.52
N LEU A 40 -4.66 2.53 -7.17
CA LEU A 40 -4.54 1.72 -5.96
C LEU A 40 -3.37 0.76 -6.08
N VAL A 41 -3.25 0.04 -7.20
CA VAL A 41 -2.14 -0.90 -7.38
C VAL A 41 -0.81 -0.16 -7.33
N ARG A 42 -0.72 0.99 -7.99
CA ARG A 42 0.51 1.78 -7.99
C ARG A 42 0.92 2.19 -6.57
N SER A 43 0.01 2.80 -5.83
CA SER A 43 0.37 3.31 -4.50
C SER A 43 0.63 2.17 -3.51
N ALA A 44 -0.20 1.13 -3.55
CA ALA A 44 -0.06 0.03 -2.60
C ALA A 44 1.26 -0.73 -2.80
N THR A 45 1.69 -0.93 -4.05
CA THR A 45 2.95 -1.62 -4.31
C THR A 45 4.14 -0.70 -4.06
N SER A 46 3.95 0.62 -4.16
CA SER A 46 5.02 1.59 -3.90
C SER A 46 5.42 1.64 -2.44
N ILE A 47 4.52 1.29 -1.52
CA ILE A 47 4.87 1.26 -0.10
C ILE A 47 6.04 0.32 0.13
N GLY A 48 5.91 -0.92 -0.34
CA GLY A 48 6.97 -1.92 -0.15
C GLY A 48 8.23 -1.59 -0.93
N ALA A 49 8.08 -1.06 -2.15
CA ALA A 49 9.23 -0.70 -2.96
C ALA A 49 10.07 0.37 -2.28
N ASN A 50 9.43 1.38 -1.73
CA ASN A 50 10.16 2.46 -1.05
C ASN A 50 10.73 2.00 0.29
N TYR A 51 10.04 1.12 0.98
CA TYR A 51 10.59 0.59 2.22
C TYR A 51 11.84 -0.26 1.95
N MET A 52 11.80 -1.06 0.88
CA MET A 52 12.97 -1.83 0.47
C MET A 52 14.14 -0.90 0.17
N GLU A 53 13.88 0.20 -0.55
CA GLU A 53 14.92 1.16 -0.86
C GLU A 53 15.44 1.87 0.40
N ALA A 54 14.57 2.12 1.37
CA ALA A 54 15.00 2.70 2.64
C ALA A 54 16.00 1.79 3.33
N ASN A 55 15.74 0.49 3.32
CA ASN A 55 16.64 -0.48 3.95
C ASN A 55 18.00 -0.54 3.27
N SER A 56 18.09 -0.11 2.02
CA SER A 56 19.33 -0.10 1.24
C SER A 56 19.91 1.30 1.12
N ALA A 57 19.39 2.26 1.88
CA ALA A 57 19.82 3.66 1.76
C ALA A 57 21.26 3.82 2.20
N SER A 58 21.97 4.73 1.51
CA SER A 58 23.38 4.96 1.78
C SER A 58 23.61 6.00 2.88
N SER A 59 22.58 6.70 3.33
CA SER A 59 22.70 7.72 4.35
C SER A 59 21.43 7.77 5.18
N ARG A 60 21.56 8.40 6.36
CA ARG A 60 20.40 8.60 7.24
C ARG A 60 19.35 9.50 6.56
N LYS A 61 19.83 10.52 5.87
CA LYS A 61 18.93 11.43 5.17
C LYS A 61 18.13 10.70 4.09
N ASP A 62 18.81 9.86 3.33
CA ASP A 62 18.15 9.10 2.28
C ASP A 62 17.14 8.11 2.87
N PHE A 63 17.53 7.45 3.97
CA PHE A 63 16.62 6.55 4.67
C PHE A 63 15.34 7.29 5.11
N THR A 64 15.53 8.46 5.74
CA THR A 64 14.39 9.24 6.24
C THR A 64 13.47 9.67 5.09
N ASN A 65 14.07 10.08 3.97
CA ASN A 65 13.27 10.46 2.80
C ASN A 65 12.45 9.30 2.28
N LYS A 66 13.04 8.11 2.21
CA LYS A 66 12.32 6.93 1.71
C LYS A 66 11.19 6.53 2.65
N ILE A 67 11.42 6.60 3.95
CA ILE A 67 10.37 6.31 4.93
C ILE A 67 9.22 7.31 4.80
N PHE A 68 9.55 8.58 4.57
CA PHE A 68 8.53 9.59 4.37
C PHE A 68 7.66 9.27 3.14
N ILE A 69 8.31 8.81 2.06
CA ILE A 69 7.57 8.43 0.86
C ILE A 69 6.67 7.21 1.14
N CYS A 70 7.15 6.24 1.91
CA CYS A 70 6.33 5.10 2.30
C CYS A 70 5.04 5.55 2.97
N LYS A 71 5.15 6.49 3.91
CA LYS A 71 3.97 7.00 4.62
C LYS A 71 3.04 7.73 3.68
N LYS A 72 3.58 8.53 2.78
CA LYS A 72 2.78 9.22 1.77
C LYS A 72 2.01 8.23 0.90
N GLU A 73 2.69 7.19 0.46
CA GLU A 73 2.04 6.19 -0.40
C GLU A 73 0.97 5.42 0.36
N ALA A 74 1.18 5.17 1.64
CA ALA A 74 0.16 4.51 2.45
C ALA A 74 -1.07 5.40 2.63
N GLU A 75 -0.87 6.70 2.83
CA GLU A 75 -1.98 7.64 2.91
C GLU A 75 -2.74 7.69 1.59
N GLU A 76 -2.00 7.72 0.49
CA GLU A 76 -2.63 7.75 -0.83
C GLU A 76 -3.41 6.47 -1.09
N THR A 77 -2.86 5.33 -0.65
CA THR A 77 -3.55 4.05 -0.79
C THR A 77 -4.89 4.07 -0.07
N LYS A 78 -4.96 4.64 1.12
CA LYS A 78 -6.21 4.76 1.85
C LYS A 78 -7.22 5.58 1.05
N HIS A 79 -6.76 6.62 0.41
CA HIS A 79 -7.64 7.44 -0.43
C HIS A 79 -8.25 6.64 -1.57
N TRP A 80 -7.42 5.87 -2.30
CA TRP A 80 -7.92 5.09 -3.42
C TRP A 80 -8.86 3.98 -2.97
N LEU A 81 -8.60 3.39 -1.81
CA LEU A 81 -9.52 2.39 -1.25
C LEU A 81 -10.88 3.02 -0.95
N ARG A 82 -10.86 4.23 -0.44
CA ARG A 82 -12.09 4.96 -0.17
C ARG A 82 -12.86 5.24 -1.46
N MET A 83 -12.14 5.67 -2.49
CA MET A 83 -12.79 5.93 -3.79
C MET A 83 -13.40 4.67 -4.36
N LEU A 84 -12.69 3.55 -4.25
CA LEU A 84 -13.19 2.28 -4.78
C LEU A 84 -14.40 1.78 -4.02
N SER A 85 -14.57 2.14 -2.76
CA SER A 85 -15.75 1.72 -2.02
C SER A 85 -17.02 2.35 -2.59
N SER A 86 -16.90 3.48 -3.29
CA SER A 86 -18.04 4.06 -4.00
C SER A 86 -18.39 3.27 -5.25
N CYS A 87 -17.40 2.63 -5.86
CA CYS A 87 -17.63 1.83 -7.05
C CYS A 87 -18.13 0.42 -6.72
N PHE A 88 -17.72 -0.11 -5.58
CA PHE A 88 -17.98 -1.50 -5.23
C PHE A 88 -18.55 -1.61 -3.81
N PRO A 89 -19.80 -1.17 -3.64
CA PRO A 89 -20.40 -1.22 -2.29
C PRO A 89 -20.54 -2.64 -1.74
N ASP A 90 -20.57 -3.64 -2.61
CA ASP A 90 -20.63 -5.04 -2.18
C ASP A 90 -19.28 -5.56 -1.69
N LYS A 91 -18.22 -4.80 -1.87
CA LYS A 91 -16.87 -5.18 -1.45
C LYS A 91 -16.38 -4.38 -0.25
N LYS A 92 -17.28 -3.71 0.46
CA LYS A 92 -16.91 -2.84 1.57
C LYS A 92 -16.09 -3.53 2.64
N GLU A 93 -16.41 -4.78 2.92
CA GLU A 93 -15.72 -5.52 3.97
C GLU A 93 -14.23 -5.69 3.63
N GLU A 94 -13.97 -6.16 2.41
CA GLU A 94 -12.59 -6.37 1.97
C GLU A 94 -11.83 -5.05 1.89
N LEU A 95 -12.49 -4.01 1.37
CA LEU A 95 -11.88 -2.69 1.26
C LEU A 95 -11.55 -2.12 2.63
N ARG A 96 -12.40 -2.36 3.62
CA ARG A 96 -12.14 -1.89 4.98
C ARG A 96 -10.93 -2.58 5.58
N LYS A 97 -10.79 -3.88 5.36
CA LYS A 97 -9.63 -4.61 5.86
C LYS A 97 -8.34 -4.07 5.28
N LEU A 98 -8.35 -3.81 3.97
CA LEU A 98 -7.17 -3.24 3.31
C LEU A 98 -6.88 -1.83 3.83
N TRP A 99 -7.92 -1.04 4.07
CA TRP A 99 -7.75 0.31 4.61
C TRP A 99 -7.11 0.27 5.99
N LYS A 100 -7.53 -0.67 6.83
CA LYS A 100 -6.95 -0.80 8.18
C LYS A 100 -5.48 -1.16 8.11
N GLU A 101 -5.11 -2.07 7.22
CA GLU A 101 -3.70 -2.43 7.09
C GLU A 101 -2.89 -1.24 6.58
N ALA A 102 -3.42 -0.52 5.58
CA ALA A 102 -2.73 0.68 5.08
C ALA A 102 -2.57 1.71 6.20
N GLN A 103 -3.57 1.87 7.05
CA GLN A 103 -3.50 2.78 8.18
C GLN A 103 -2.36 2.42 9.12
N GLU A 104 -2.19 1.14 9.40
CA GLU A 104 -1.10 0.70 10.27
C GLU A 104 0.26 0.95 9.63
N LEU A 105 0.32 0.89 8.30
CA LEU A 105 1.57 1.11 7.59
C LEU A 105 1.96 2.59 7.52
N THR A 106 1.09 3.50 7.96
CA THR A 106 1.43 4.93 8.03
C THR A 106 2.17 5.28 9.31
N MET A 107 2.28 4.36 10.24
CA MET A 107 2.84 4.64 11.58
C MET A 107 4.36 4.46 11.65
#